data_b0da818676fb4320c9aa564618178d9d
#
_entry.id   b0da818676fb4320c9aa564618178d9d
#
_cell.length_a   1.000
_cell.length_b   1.000
_cell.length_c   1.000
_cell.angle_alpha   90.00
_cell.angle_beta   90.00
_cell.angle_gamma   90.00
#
_symmetry.space_group_name_H-M   'P 1'
#
loop_
_entity.id
_entity.type
_entity.pdbx_description
1 polymer ?
#
loop_
_entity_poly.entity_id
_entity_poly.type
_entity_poly.pdbx_seq_one_letter_code
_entity_poly.pdbx_strand_id
1 'polypeptide(L)'
;GTMVDANVLIKLLESSYDGIWITDHVGKILFANSANAKLLGVPRSELENKTTQELQDEGVFQTSAILEALQTRQQVSRVCNNPRTCLTVLATATPVFNEAGDIQYIFNNVRDITALNEMRESLQDKDEIIRQQNSQLETMKLRLGVGTIVANSKAFTQVVELARRAATFDGATVLILGESGTGKEVISELIVN
;
A
#
# COMPACT_ATOMS: atom_id res chain seq x y z
N GLY A 1 -15.48 -40.83 2.32
CA GLY A 1 -14.98 -39.63 1.63
C GLY A 1 -13.88 -40.04 0.66
N THR A 2 -13.98 -39.66 -0.58
CA THR A 2 -13.01 -39.92 -1.63
C THR A 2 -11.69 -39.22 -1.24
N MET A 3 -10.69 -40.02 -0.83
CA MET A 3 -9.34 -39.49 -0.61
C MET A 3 -8.77 -39.10 -1.98
N VAL A 4 -8.32 -37.88 -2.10
CA VAL A 4 -7.64 -37.39 -3.31
C VAL A 4 -6.30 -38.12 -3.42
N ASP A 5 -6.03 -38.75 -4.57
CA ASP A 5 -4.77 -39.44 -4.82
C ASP A 5 -3.59 -38.47 -4.77
N ALA A 6 -2.44 -38.93 -4.25
CA ALA A 6 -1.22 -38.11 -4.14
C ALA A 6 -0.79 -37.50 -5.50
N ASN A 7 -0.94 -38.27 -6.59
CA ASN A 7 -0.64 -37.79 -7.95
C ASN A 7 -1.56 -36.64 -8.38
N VAL A 8 -2.81 -36.65 -7.95
CA VAL A 8 -3.77 -35.57 -8.22
C VAL A 8 -3.39 -34.34 -7.40
N LEU A 9 -3.00 -34.50 -6.14
CA LEU A 9 -2.53 -33.37 -5.30
C LEU A 9 -1.29 -32.69 -5.91
N ILE A 10 -0.30 -33.48 -6.37
CA ILE A 10 0.88 -32.95 -7.04
C ILE A 10 0.50 -32.14 -8.29
N LYS A 11 -0.42 -32.66 -9.12
CA LYS A 11 -0.90 -31.95 -10.31
C LYS A 11 -1.63 -30.64 -9.94
N LEU A 12 -2.40 -30.62 -8.86
CA LEU A 12 -3.07 -29.43 -8.37
C LEU A 12 -2.05 -28.37 -7.90
N LEU A 13 -1.05 -28.79 -7.13
CA LEU A 13 0.03 -27.89 -6.69
C LEU A 13 0.83 -27.34 -7.88
N GLU A 14 1.10 -28.18 -8.90
CA GLU A 14 1.80 -27.76 -10.12
C GLU A 14 0.97 -26.81 -10.98
N SER A 15 -0.37 -26.89 -10.96
CA SER A 15 -1.27 -26.02 -11.73
C SER A 15 -1.47 -24.62 -11.10
N SER A 16 -0.96 -24.40 -9.90
CA SER A 16 -1.07 -23.10 -9.23
C SER A 16 -0.29 -22.02 -9.97
N TYR A 17 -0.90 -20.83 -10.12
CA TYR A 17 -0.21 -19.64 -10.60
C TYR A 17 0.75 -19.06 -9.55
N ASP A 18 0.44 -19.26 -8.26
CA ASP A 18 1.35 -18.90 -7.17
C ASP A 18 2.49 -19.93 -7.10
N GLY A 19 3.67 -19.47 -6.73
CA GLY A 19 4.78 -20.33 -6.40
C GLY A 19 4.47 -21.14 -5.14
N ILE A 20 4.59 -22.46 -5.22
CA ILE A 20 4.43 -23.35 -4.07
C ILE A 20 5.75 -24.02 -3.78
N TRP A 21 6.10 -24.03 -2.51
CA TRP A 21 7.35 -24.56 -1.99
C TRP A 21 7.07 -25.28 -0.67
N ILE A 22 7.48 -26.52 -0.57
CA ILE A 22 7.32 -27.35 0.64
C ILE A 22 8.70 -27.77 1.11
N THR A 23 8.99 -27.56 2.38
CA THR A 23 10.22 -28.03 3.02
C THR A 23 9.90 -28.93 4.21
N ASP A 24 10.91 -29.70 4.64
CA ASP A 24 10.88 -30.38 5.93
C ASP A 24 11.19 -29.42 7.09
N HIS A 25 11.31 -29.98 8.28
CA HIS A 25 11.59 -29.29 9.54
C HIS A 25 13.00 -28.68 9.64
N VAL A 26 13.92 -29.01 8.74
CA VAL A 26 15.26 -28.41 8.66
C VAL A 26 15.40 -27.46 7.47
N GLY A 27 14.31 -27.22 6.72
CA GLY A 27 14.29 -26.34 5.58
C GLY A 27 14.78 -26.97 4.28
N LYS A 28 14.91 -28.30 4.21
CA LYS A 28 15.23 -29.02 2.98
C LYS A 28 14.03 -29.01 2.04
N ILE A 29 14.25 -28.67 0.79
CA ILE A 29 13.20 -28.58 -0.22
C ILE A 29 12.73 -29.98 -0.61
N LEU A 30 11.44 -30.24 -0.39
CA LEU A 30 10.78 -31.48 -0.76
C LEU A 30 9.98 -31.33 -2.06
N PHE A 31 9.45 -30.14 -2.31
CA PHE A 31 8.66 -29.84 -3.50
C PHE A 31 8.76 -28.34 -3.83
N ALA A 32 8.85 -28.05 -5.12
CA ALA A 32 8.69 -26.71 -5.67
C ALA A 32 7.97 -26.84 -7.02
N ASN A 33 6.89 -26.07 -7.22
CA ASN A 33 6.20 -26.07 -8.50
C ASN A 33 6.92 -25.20 -9.55
N SER A 34 6.49 -25.32 -10.81
CA SER A 34 7.08 -24.57 -11.93
C SER A 34 6.91 -23.05 -11.77
N ALA A 35 5.82 -22.59 -11.14
CA ALA A 35 5.60 -21.18 -10.86
C ALA A 35 6.65 -20.64 -9.89
N ASN A 36 7.01 -21.40 -8.84
CA ASN A 36 8.04 -21.00 -7.89
C ASN A 36 9.43 -20.86 -8.55
N ALA A 37 9.79 -21.80 -9.41
CA ALA A 37 11.05 -21.74 -10.16
C ALA A 37 11.14 -20.47 -11.03
N LYS A 38 10.05 -20.09 -11.69
CA LYS A 38 9.97 -18.86 -12.49
C LYS A 38 10.09 -17.60 -11.62
N LEU A 39 9.38 -17.54 -10.50
CA LEU A 39 9.41 -16.39 -9.59
C LEU A 39 10.78 -16.19 -8.95
N LEU A 40 11.49 -17.28 -8.65
CA LEU A 40 12.85 -17.24 -8.11
C LEU A 40 13.90 -16.95 -9.18
N GLY A 41 13.64 -17.26 -10.46
CA GLY A 41 14.62 -17.20 -11.53
C GLY A 41 15.70 -18.29 -11.39
N VAL A 42 15.32 -19.44 -10.81
CA VAL A 42 16.20 -20.59 -10.57
C VAL A 42 15.54 -21.82 -11.16
N PRO A 43 16.25 -22.63 -11.97
CA PRO A 43 15.74 -23.88 -12.49
C PRO A 43 15.32 -24.82 -11.36
N ARG A 44 14.23 -25.56 -11.56
CA ARG A 44 13.73 -26.51 -10.56
C ARG A 44 14.79 -27.53 -10.14
N SER A 45 15.62 -27.98 -11.08
CA SER A 45 16.73 -28.92 -10.83
C SER A 45 17.77 -28.39 -9.84
N GLU A 46 17.93 -27.06 -9.73
CA GLU A 46 18.82 -26.43 -8.76
C GLU A 46 18.16 -26.28 -7.38
N LEU A 47 16.82 -26.30 -7.31
CA LEU A 47 16.07 -26.25 -6.06
C LEU A 47 16.01 -27.61 -5.37
N GLU A 48 15.94 -28.68 -6.16
CA GLU A 48 15.86 -30.04 -5.65
C GLU A 48 17.12 -30.40 -4.87
N ASN A 49 16.94 -30.99 -3.70
CA ASN A 49 18.00 -31.42 -2.78
C ASN A 49 18.78 -30.30 -2.04
N LYS A 50 18.45 -29.03 -2.26
CA LYS A 50 19.01 -27.94 -1.46
C LYS A 50 18.14 -27.62 -0.25
N THR A 51 18.76 -26.97 0.72
CA THR A 51 18.06 -26.36 1.82
C THR A 51 17.76 -24.88 1.52
N THR A 52 16.76 -24.35 2.17
CA THR A 52 16.44 -22.92 2.10
C THR A 52 17.62 -22.05 2.54
N GLN A 53 18.41 -22.51 3.52
CA GLN A 53 19.60 -21.79 4.00
C GLN A 53 20.68 -21.73 2.91
N GLU A 54 20.96 -22.84 2.23
CA GLU A 54 21.93 -22.87 1.14
C GLU A 54 21.56 -21.89 0.02
N LEU A 55 20.28 -21.81 -0.36
CA LEU A 55 19.82 -20.86 -1.38
C LEU A 55 19.94 -19.42 -0.93
N GLN A 56 19.73 -19.13 0.36
CA GLN A 56 19.96 -17.80 0.91
C GLN A 56 21.46 -17.44 0.91
N ASP A 57 22.32 -18.36 1.30
CA ASP A 57 23.78 -18.17 1.31
C ASP A 57 24.34 -17.99 -0.11
N GLU A 58 23.74 -18.63 -1.11
CA GLU A 58 24.03 -18.43 -2.55
C GLU A 58 23.44 -17.14 -3.12
N GLY A 59 22.71 -16.35 -2.32
CA GLY A 59 22.15 -15.06 -2.71
C GLY A 59 20.95 -15.17 -3.67
N VAL A 60 20.24 -16.30 -3.66
CA VAL A 60 18.98 -16.45 -4.43
C VAL A 60 17.92 -15.47 -3.90
N PHE A 61 17.89 -15.25 -2.60
CA PHE A 61 17.07 -14.26 -1.90
C PHE A 61 17.80 -13.75 -0.65
N GLN A 62 17.48 -12.54 -0.21
CA GLN A 62 18.12 -11.91 0.96
C GLN A 62 17.46 -12.35 2.27
N THR A 63 16.16 -12.53 2.28
CA THR A 63 15.36 -12.90 3.45
C THR A 63 14.44 -14.07 3.11
N SER A 64 14.18 -14.92 4.08
CA SER A 64 13.36 -16.11 3.90
C SER A 64 12.26 -16.20 4.96
N ALA A 65 11.00 -16.18 4.50
CA ALA A 65 9.85 -16.45 5.36
C ALA A 65 9.89 -17.86 5.95
N ILE A 66 10.46 -18.84 5.22
CA ILE A 66 10.60 -20.24 5.67
C ILE A 66 11.53 -20.32 6.87
N LEU A 67 12.72 -19.73 6.78
CA LEU A 67 13.70 -19.78 7.88
C LEU A 67 13.17 -19.08 9.13
N GLU A 68 12.46 -17.96 8.96
CA GLU A 68 11.83 -17.27 10.07
C GLU A 68 10.66 -18.09 10.66
N ALA A 69 9.84 -18.74 9.85
CA ALA A 69 8.78 -19.61 10.32
C ALA A 69 9.31 -20.82 11.09
N LEU A 70 10.46 -21.39 10.67
CA LEU A 70 11.15 -22.45 11.40
C LEU A 70 11.61 -22.00 12.78
N GLN A 71 12.10 -20.76 12.91
CA GLN A 71 12.57 -20.20 14.18
C GLN A 71 11.42 -19.80 15.11
N THR A 72 10.43 -19.10 14.57
CA THR A 72 9.32 -18.55 15.36
C THR A 72 8.20 -19.55 15.63
N ARG A 73 8.15 -20.65 14.87
CA ARG A 73 7.08 -21.66 14.89
C ARG A 73 5.70 -21.06 14.59
N GLN A 74 5.67 -19.93 13.89
CA GLN A 74 4.45 -19.22 13.51
C GLN A 74 4.41 -18.98 12.01
N GLN A 75 3.22 -18.67 11.50
CA GLN A 75 3.08 -18.21 10.12
C GLN A 75 3.79 -16.87 9.95
N VAL A 76 4.60 -16.78 8.90
CA VAL A 76 5.36 -15.57 8.57
C VAL A 76 5.04 -15.15 7.15
N SER A 77 4.76 -13.86 6.95
CA SER A 77 4.61 -13.25 5.63
C SER A 77 5.66 -12.18 5.43
N ARG A 78 6.34 -12.19 4.27
CA ARG A 78 7.36 -11.21 3.88
C ARG A 78 7.17 -10.77 2.45
N VAL A 79 7.28 -9.46 2.24
CA VAL A 79 7.42 -8.88 0.90
C VAL A 79 8.90 -8.84 0.57
N CYS A 80 9.28 -9.44 -0.54
CA CYS A 80 10.66 -9.54 -0.98
C CYS A 80 10.79 -9.08 -2.42
N ASN A 81 11.87 -8.34 -2.70
CA ASN A 81 12.27 -8.02 -4.07
C ASN A 81 13.29 -9.06 -4.52
N ASN A 82 13.00 -9.73 -5.63
CA ASN A 82 13.92 -10.71 -6.17
C ASN A 82 14.91 -10.02 -7.12
N PRO A 83 16.21 -10.00 -6.81
CA PRO A 83 17.20 -9.30 -7.63
C PRO A 83 17.42 -9.97 -9.00
N ARG A 84 17.09 -11.25 -9.16
CA ARG A 84 17.27 -12.01 -10.40
C ARG A 84 16.14 -11.77 -11.41
N THR A 85 14.91 -11.69 -10.90
CA THR A 85 13.70 -11.54 -11.76
C THR A 85 13.15 -10.11 -11.74
N CYS A 86 13.64 -9.25 -10.86
CA CYS A 86 13.11 -7.91 -10.59
C CYS A 86 11.63 -7.92 -10.18
N LEU A 87 11.12 -9.04 -9.69
CA LEU A 87 9.75 -9.17 -9.22
C LEU A 87 9.65 -8.83 -7.74
N THR A 88 8.54 -8.21 -7.36
CA THR A 88 8.13 -8.05 -5.96
C THR A 88 7.18 -9.19 -5.62
N VAL A 89 7.56 -10.01 -4.66
CA VAL A 89 6.78 -11.18 -4.26
C VAL A 89 6.37 -11.11 -2.80
N LEU A 90 5.18 -11.63 -2.51
CA LEU A 90 4.72 -11.91 -1.15
C LEU A 90 4.91 -13.39 -0.87
N ALA A 91 5.85 -13.73 0.01
CA ALA A 91 6.08 -15.07 0.49
C ALA A 91 5.39 -15.27 1.86
N THR A 92 4.56 -16.31 1.97
CA THR A 92 3.88 -16.68 3.22
C THR A 92 4.22 -18.11 3.57
N ALA A 93 5.00 -18.29 4.63
CA ALA A 93 5.41 -19.59 5.15
C ALA A 93 4.54 -19.99 6.33
N THR A 94 3.92 -21.15 6.25
CA THR A 94 3.03 -21.69 7.27
C THR A 94 3.58 -23.01 7.78
N PRO A 95 3.93 -23.12 9.08
CA PRO A 95 4.40 -24.37 9.65
C PRO A 95 3.23 -25.34 9.80
N VAL A 96 3.49 -26.60 9.45
CA VAL A 96 2.59 -27.74 9.63
C VAL A 96 3.19 -28.61 10.71
N PHE A 97 2.43 -28.86 11.78
CA PHE A 97 2.87 -29.59 12.96
C PHE A 97 2.41 -31.05 12.90
N ASN A 98 3.22 -31.94 13.49
CA ASN A 98 2.85 -33.33 13.75
C ASN A 98 2.01 -33.43 15.03
N GLU A 99 1.56 -34.65 15.39
CA GLU A 99 0.77 -34.89 16.60
C GLU A 99 1.55 -34.60 17.90
N ALA A 100 2.87 -34.63 17.88
CA ALA A 100 3.73 -34.28 19.01
C ALA A 100 3.91 -32.77 19.18
N GLY A 101 3.42 -31.96 18.23
CA GLY A 101 3.55 -30.50 18.22
C GLY A 101 4.86 -30.02 17.64
N ASP A 102 5.64 -30.86 16.98
CA ASP A 102 6.87 -30.45 16.27
C ASP A 102 6.56 -30.07 14.82
N ILE A 103 7.35 -29.14 14.26
CA ILE A 103 7.23 -28.79 12.84
C ILE A 103 7.57 -30.02 12.01
N GLN A 104 6.64 -30.48 11.20
CA GLN A 104 6.84 -31.56 10.26
C GLN A 104 7.21 -31.04 8.88
N TYR A 105 6.50 -30.00 8.42
CA TYR A 105 6.71 -29.32 7.13
C TYR A 105 6.53 -27.82 7.27
N ILE A 106 7.10 -27.07 6.32
CA ILE A 106 6.72 -25.71 6.04
C ILE A 106 6.08 -25.66 4.66
N PHE A 107 4.85 -25.17 4.59
CA PHE A 107 4.19 -24.83 3.33
C PHE A 107 4.40 -23.34 3.04
N ASN A 108 5.04 -23.03 1.93
CA ASN A 108 5.31 -21.66 1.53
C ASN A 108 4.58 -21.35 0.21
N ASN A 109 3.75 -20.31 0.25
CA ASN A 109 3.11 -19.73 -0.93
C ASN A 109 3.83 -18.44 -1.31
N VAL A 110 4.17 -18.29 -2.58
CA VAL A 110 4.85 -17.10 -3.13
C VAL A 110 4.01 -16.53 -4.25
N ARG A 111 3.53 -15.31 -4.04
CA ARG A 111 2.69 -14.59 -5.00
C ARG A 111 3.43 -13.41 -5.59
N ASP A 112 3.38 -13.27 -6.91
CA ASP A 112 3.81 -12.07 -7.59
C ASP A 112 2.84 -10.92 -7.29
N ILE A 113 3.36 -9.86 -6.69
CA ILE A 113 2.59 -8.64 -6.36
C ILE A 113 3.21 -7.41 -7.05
N THR A 114 4.05 -7.60 -8.05
CA THR A 114 4.77 -6.51 -8.74
C THR A 114 3.80 -5.44 -9.24
N ALA A 115 2.81 -5.82 -10.03
CA ALA A 115 1.82 -4.90 -10.56
C ALA A 115 1.01 -4.19 -9.46
N LEU A 116 0.65 -4.93 -8.39
CA LEU A 116 -0.06 -4.36 -7.24
C LEU A 116 0.79 -3.32 -6.51
N ASN A 117 2.08 -3.63 -6.31
CA ASN A 117 3.01 -2.72 -5.64
C ASN A 117 3.27 -1.46 -6.47
N GLU A 118 3.48 -1.58 -7.78
CA GLU A 118 3.63 -0.45 -8.70
C GLU A 118 2.39 0.46 -8.72
N MET A 119 1.20 -0.12 -8.74
CA MET A 119 -0.05 0.65 -8.63
C MET A 119 -0.14 1.41 -7.31
N ARG A 120 0.25 0.78 -6.20
CA ARG A 120 0.23 1.39 -4.88
C ARG A 120 1.20 2.57 -4.79
N GLU A 121 2.42 2.40 -5.28
CA GLU A 121 3.43 3.46 -5.34
C GLU A 121 2.95 4.62 -6.20
N SER A 122 2.41 4.36 -7.39
CA SER A 122 1.84 5.39 -8.26
C SER A 122 0.68 6.17 -7.62
N LEU A 123 -0.16 5.52 -6.81
CA LEU A 123 -1.21 6.21 -6.06
C LEU A 123 -0.66 7.09 -4.95
N GLN A 124 0.35 6.62 -4.22
CA GLN A 124 1.00 7.41 -3.18
C GLN A 124 1.66 8.67 -3.74
N ASP A 125 2.36 8.56 -4.86
CA ASP A 125 2.98 9.70 -5.55
C ASP A 125 1.94 10.74 -5.99
N LYS A 126 0.80 10.29 -6.52
CA LYS A 126 -0.31 11.19 -6.91
C LYS A 126 -0.91 11.91 -5.71
N ASP A 127 -1.11 11.21 -4.60
CA ASP A 127 -1.64 11.81 -3.37
C ASP A 127 -0.69 12.89 -2.82
N GLU A 128 0.61 12.68 -2.90
CA GLU A 128 1.60 13.66 -2.49
C GLU A 128 1.59 14.90 -3.38
N ILE A 129 1.50 14.74 -4.71
CA ILE A 129 1.36 15.84 -5.67
C ILE A 129 0.08 16.64 -5.39
N ILE A 130 -1.05 15.99 -5.14
CA ILE A 130 -2.31 16.64 -4.82
C ILE A 130 -2.19 17.45 -3.52
N ARG A 131 -1.55 16.91 -2.48
CA ARG A 131 -1.31 17.64 -1.23
C ARG A 131 -0.45 18.89 -1.43
N GLN A 132 0.61 18.79 -2.23
CA GLN A 132 1.47 19.94 -2.55
C GLN A 132 0.72 21.01 -3.33
N GLN A 133 -0.08 20.63 -4.35
CA GLN A 133 -0.89 21.58 -5.12
C GLN A 133 -1.94 22.27 -4.26
N ASN A 134 -2.62 21.56 -3.37
CA ASN A 134 -3.59 22.15 -2.45
C ASN A 134 -2.93 23.15 -1.48
N SER A 135 -1.77 22.82 -0.94
CA SER A 135 -0.99 23.73 -0.09
C SER A 135 -0.57 25.01 -0.83
N GLN A 136 -0.16 24.88 -2.10
CA GLN A 136 0.17 26.03 -2.95
C GLN A 136 -1.06 26.91 -3.24
N LEU A 137 -2.21 26.28 -3.53
CA LEU A 137 -3.47 27.00 -3.74
C LEU A 137 -3.91 27.76 -2.49
N GLU A 138 -3.79 27.18 -1.31
CA GLU A 138 -4.09 27.87 -0.05
C GLU A 138 -3.14 29.06 0.18
N THR A 139 -1.86 28.87 -0.07
CA THR A 139 -0.87 29.95 0.03
C THR A 139 -1.16 31.08 -0.95
N MET A 140 -1.55 30.74 -2.20
CA MET A 140 -1.95 31.74 -3.19
C MET A 140 -3.23 32.49 -2.79
N LYS A 141 -4.24 31.78 -2.27
CA LYS A 141 -5.47 32.42 -1.75
C LYS A 141 -5.17 33.41 -0.63
N LEU A 142 -4.27 33.08 0.28
CA LEU A 142 -3.82 33.98 1.35
C LEU A 142 -3.09 35.21 0.80
N ARG A 143 -2.26 35.04 -0.24
CA ARG A 143 -1.51 36.15 -0.87
C ARG A 143 -2.40 37.08 -1.69
N LEU A 144 -3.46 36.57 -2.30
CA LEU A 144 -4.40 37.36 -3.11
C LEU A 144 -5.46 38.09 -2.26
N GLY A 145 -5.38 38.01 -0.93
CA GLY A 145 -6.37 38.61 -0.05
C GLY A 145 -7.78 38.02 -0.19
N VAL A 146 -7.92 36.90 -0.94
CA VAL A 146 -9.15 36.12 -1.00
C VAL A 146 -9.22 35.32 0.30
N GLY A 147 -9.28 36.01 1.42
CA GLY A 147 -9.55 35.44 2.72
C GLY A 147 -10.89 34.77 2.65
N THR A 148 -10.87 33.45 2.92
CA THR A 148 -12.11 32.72 3.14
C THR A 148 -12.81 33.39 4.33
N ILE A 149 -13.80 34.24 4.04
CA ILE A 149 -14.64 34.82 5.09
C ILE A 149 -15.34 33.62 5.73
N VAL A 150 -14.88 33.20 6.90
CA VAL A 150 -15.51 32.13 7.67
C VAL A 150 -16.79 32.70 8.28
N ALA A 151 -17.86 32.62 7.52
CA ALA A 151 -19.18 33.05 7.95
C ALA A 151 -19.85 31.90 8.74
N ASN A 152 -19.53 31.78 10.03
CA ASN A 152 -20.11 30.74 10.90
C ASN A 152 -21.53 31.04 11.39
N SER A 153 -22.08 32.21 11.10
CA SER A 153 -23.45 32.57 11.46
C SER A 153 -24.29 32.93 10.23
N LYS A 154 -25.57 32.54 10.23
CA LYS A 154 -26.52 32.88 9.16
C LYS A 154 -26.60 34.38 8.92
N ALA A 155 -26.52 35.19 9.99
CA ALA A 155 -26.55 36.65 9.91
C ALA A 155 -25.33 37.21 9.15
N PHE A 156 -24.13 36.70 9.42
CA PHE A 156 -22.91 37.15 8.73
C PHE A 156 -22.88 36.69 7.27
N THR A 157 -23.38 35.49 6.94
CA THR A 157 -23.53 35.04 5.56
C THR A 157 -24.43 35.98 4.74
N GLN A 158 -25.55 36.43 5.31
CA GLN A 158 -26.45 37.40 4.66
C GLN A 158 -25.76 38.75 4.39
N VAL A 159 -24.92 39.21 5.33
CA VAL A 159 -24.16 40.46 5.16
C VAL A 159 -23.11 40.32 4.03
N VAL A 160 -22.43 39.19 3.94
CA VAL A 160 -21.47 38.90 2.86
C VAL A 160 -22.16 38.88 1.50
N GLU A 161 -23.34 38.24 1.39
CA GLU A 161 -24.11 38.25 0.14
C GLU A 161 -24.59 39.64 -0.25
N LEU A 162 -25.04 40.46 0.72
CA LEU A 162 -25.45 41.85 0.48
C LEU A 162 -24.25 42.69 0.03
N ALA A 163 -23.09 42.51 0.65
CA ALA A 163 -21.85 43.19 0.26
C ALA A 163 -21.43 42.87 -1.17
N ARG A 164 -21.49 41.62 -1.56
CA ARG A 164 -21.21 41.17 -2.93
C ARG A 164 -22.17 41.76 -3.96
N ARG A 165 -23.44 41.89 -3.63
CA ARG A 165 -24.43 42.58 -4.49
C ARG A 165 -24.13 44.08 -4.57
N ALA A 166 -23.78 44.72 -3.46
CA ALA A 166 -23.44 46.13 -3.46
C ALA A 166 -22.20 46.44 -4.32
N ALA A 167 -21.22 45.56 -4.35
CA ALA A 167 -20.02 45.68 -5.17
C ALA A 167 -20.31 45.64 -6.70
N THR A 168 -21.48 45.17 -7.15
CA THR A 168 -21.86 45.16 -8.57
C THR A 168 -22.46 46.48 -9.05
N PHE A 169 -22.70 47.47 -8.17
CA PHE A 169 -23.27 48.74 -8.53
C PHE A 169 -22.20 49.86 -8.55
N ASP A 170 -21.85 50.34 -9.73
CA ASP A 170 -20.92 51.46 -9.89
C ASP A 170 -21.50 52.75 -9.29
N GLY A 171 -20.69 53.40 -8.43
CA GLY A 171 -21.06 54.70 -7.82
C GLY A 171 -21.98 54.64 -6.61
N ALA A 172 -22.27 53.47 -6.07
CA ALA A 172 -23.04 53.35 -4.84
C ALA A 172 -22.20 53.68 -3.62
N THR A 173 -22.73 54.51 -2.71
CA THR A 173 -22.12 54.75 -1.40
C THR A 173 -22.66 53.73 -0.41
N VAL A 174 -21.77 52.92 0.17
CA VAL A 174 -22.13 51.88 1.15
C VAL A 174 -21.66 52.30 2.54
N LEU A 175 -22.57 52.33 3.51
CA LEU A 175 -22.26 52.59 4.91
C LEU A 175 -22.29 51.29 5.70
N ILE A 176 -21.16 50.90 6.31
CA ILE A 176 -21.03 49.66 7.12
C ILE A 176 -21.08 50.05 8.60
N LEU A 177 -22.11 49.58 9.30
CA LEU A 177 -22.30 49.81 10.73
C LEU A 177 -22.12 48.53 11.53
N GLY A 178 -21.49 48.62 12.69
CA GLY A 178 -21.30 47.49 13.61
C GLY A 178 -20.34 47.82 14.75
N GLU A 179 -20.32 46.99 15.78
CA GLU A 179 -19.41 47.13 16.93
C GLU A 179 -17.93 46.92 16.54
N SER A 180 -16.99 47.35 17.40
CA SER A 180 -15.57 47.14 17.16
C SER A 180 -15.26 45.63 17.12
N GLY A 181 -14.47 45.16 16.12
CA GLY A 181 -14.11 43.75 15.99
C GLY A 181 -15.13 42.87 15.26
N THR A 182 -16.24 43.42 14.74
CA THR A 182 -17.28 42.63 14.04
C THR A 182 -16.96 42.30 12.56
N GLY A 183 -15.75 42.60 12.08
CA GLY A 183 -15.34 42.27 10.70
C GLY A 183 -15.75 43.31 9.65
N LYS A 184 -16.01 44.57 10.03
CA LYS A 184 -16.34 45.67 9.09
C LYS A 184 -15.27 45.87 8.02
N GLU A 185 -14.00 45.73 8.38
CA GLU A 185 -12.85 45.90 7.49
C GLU A 185 -12.86 44.83 6.39
N VAL A 186 -13.17 43.59 6.74
CA VAL A 186 -13.30 42.45 5.80
C VAL A 186 -14.45 42.67 4.81
N ILE A 187 -15.57 43.24 5.28
CA ILE A 187 -16.73 43.57 4.42
C ILE A 187 -16.39 44.76 3.49
N SER A 188 -15.64 45.76 3.98
CA SER A 188 -15.25 46.89 3.13
C SER A 188 -14.30 46.47 2.02
N GLU A 189 -13.32 45.62 2.30
CA GLU A 189 -12.42 45.04 1.28
C GLU A 189 -13.18 44.25 0.22
N LEU A 190 -14.24 43.52 0.62
CA LEU A 190 -15.06 42.71 -0.28
C LEU A 190 -15.91 43.56 -1.24
N ILE A 191 -16.18 44.82 -0.90
CA ILE A 191 -16.95 45.74 -1.74
C ILE A 191 -16.04 46.55 -2.69
N VAL A 192 -14.78 46.78 -2.29
CA VAL A 192 -13.83 47.63 -3.04
C VAL A 192 -13.03 46.84 -4.07
N ASN A 193 -12.87 45.50 -3.90
CA ASN A 193 -12.18 44.60 -4.84
C ASN A 193 -13.18 43.92 -5.77
#